data_41b20417416c61e9483f984348f8dadc
#
_entry.id   41b20417416c61e9483f984348f8dadc
#
_cell.length_a   1.000
_cell.length_b   1.000
_cell.length_c   1.000
_cell.angle_alpha   90.00
_cell.angle_beta   90.00
_cell.angle_gamma   90.00
#
_symmetry.space_group_name_H-M   'P 1'
#
loop_
_entity.id
_entity.type
_entity.pdbx_description
1 polymer ?
#
loop_
_entity_poly.entity_id
_entity_poly.type
_entity_poly.pdbx_seq_one_letter_code
_entity_poly.pdbx_strand_id
1 'polypeptide(L)'
;KFVEWYSDAVSYTMCNVFEPYCSEAQKAFLERSKADFVEGVDKDILMFMEPAGFASRLDEMAPAEGFGKIYADNAKLLDAAYEEKAEVISYCEYSFLYRMNMPGRYFEGNAVDFIDGSPVWKVDSYRLMDEDLVLEATFRTLNIWAFVLTFALILLLLQVFAKLFSKR
;
A
#
# COMPACT_ATOMS: atom_id res chain seq x y z
N LYS A 1 12.32 -4.54 -5.84
CA LYS A 1 11.23 -5.34 -5.23
C LYS A 1 9.84 -4.96 -5.75
N PHE A 2 9.37 -3.69 -5.61
CA PHE A 2 8.04 -3.30 -6.09
C PHE A 2 7.90 -3.51 -7.61
N VAL A 3 8.83 -3.00 -8.40
CA VAL A 3 8.82 -3.15 -9.86
C VAL A 3 8.85 -4.63 -10.28
N GLU A 4 9.59 -5.45 -9.59
CA GLU A 4 9.63 -6.92 -9.80
C GLU A 4 8.27 -7.53 -9.50
N TRP A 5 7.72 -7.27 -8.32
CA TRP A 5 6.39 -7.75 -7.97
C TRP A 5 5.30 -7.28 -8.95
N TYR A 6 5.35 -5.99 -9.34
CA TYR A 6 4.38 -5.43 -10.28
C TYR A 6 4.48 -6.10 -11.66
N SER A 7 5.70 -6.28 -12.17
CA SER A 7 5.95 -6.98 -13.43
C SER A 7 5.45 -8.42 -13.39
N ASP A 8 5.71 -9.13 -12.30
CA ASP A 8 5.22 -10.50 -12.08
C ASP A 8 3.69 -10.53 -12.04
N ALA A 9 3.06 -9.58 -11.32
CA ALA A 9 1.61 -9.49 -11.20
C ALA A 9 0.94 -9.20 -12.56
N VAL A 10 1.50 -8.30 -13.36
CA VAL A 10 1.02 -8.00 -14.71
C VAL A 10 1.16 -9.22 -15.61
N SER A 11 2.34 -9.84 -15.65
CA SER A 11 2.59 -11.04 -16.47
C SER A 11 1.65 -12.19 -16.08
N TYR A 12 1.48 -12.46 -14.79
CA TYR A 12 0.55 -13.47 -14.29
C TYR A 12 -0.90 -13.18 -14.67
N THR A 13 -1.31 -11.92 -14.56
CA THR A 13 -2.67 -11.47 -14.93
C THR A 13 -2.91 -11.66 -16.42
N MET A 14 -1.95 -11.28 -17.27
CA MET A 14 -2.02 -11.49 -18.72
C MET A 14 -2.15 -12.98 -19.08
N CYS A 15 -1.32 -13.84 -18.50
CA CYS A 15 -1.43 -15.28 -18.72
C CYS A 15 -2.83 -15.80 -18.36
N ASN A 16 -3.39 -15.39 -17.23
CA ASN A 16 -4.73 -15.81 -16.80
C ASN A 16 -5.84 -15.26 -17.70
N VAL A 17 -5.65 -14.09 -18.32
CA VAL A 17 -6.61 -13.51 -19.27
C VAL A 17 -6.61 -14.29 -20.58
N PHE A 18 -5.44 -14.74 -21.07
CA PHE A 18 -5.30 -15.49 -22.32
C PHE A 18 -5.67 -16.96 -22.18
N GLU A 19 -5.42 -17.57 -21.04
CA GLU A 19 -5.60 -19.02 -20.81
C GLU A 19 -6.93 -19.59 -21.31
N PRO A 20 -8.12 -18.96 -21.06
CA PRO A 20 -9.42 -19.50 -21.51
C PRO A 20 -9.54 -19.64 -23.04
N TYR A 21 -8.74 -18.91 -23.79
CA TYR A 21 -8.78 -18.86 -25.26
C TYR A 21 -7.68 -19.70 -25.90
N CYS A 22 -6.82 -20.32 -25.10
CA CYS A 22 -5.65 -21.07 -25.53
C CYS A 22 -5.96 -22.57 -25.65
N SER A 23 -5.32 -23.22 -26.63
CA SER A 23 -5.21 -24.69 -26.71
C SER A 23 -4.34 -25.22 -25.56
N GLU A 24 -4.39 -26.52 -25.30
CA GLU A 24 -3.58 -27.16 -24.27
C GLU A 24 -2.05 -26.96 -24.48
N ALA A 25 -1.60 -26.94 -25.74
CA ALA A 25 -0.20 -26.67 -26.08
C ALA A 25 0.20 -25.22 -25.72
N GLN A 26 -0.68 -24.26 -26.04
CA GLN A 26 -0.47 -22.85 -25.72
C GLN A 26 -0.53 -22.59 -24.21
N LYS A 27 -1.43 -23.23 -23.47
CA LYS A 27 -1.45 -23.16 -22.00
C LYS A 27 -0.15 -23.68 -21.41
N ALA A 28 0.32 -24.83 -21.87
CA ALA A 28 1.59 -25.40 -21.42
C ALA A 28 2.78 -24.49 -21.77
N PHE A 29 2.71 -23.74 -22.88
CA PHE A 29 3.70 -22.72 -23.21
C PHE A 29 3.61 -21.52 -22.26
N LEU A 30 2.42 -20.96 -22.02
CA LEU A 30 2.21 -19.86 -21.07
C LEU A 30 2.77 -20.19 -19.69
N GLU A 31 2.48 -21.39 -19.16
CA GLU A 31 2.98 -21.80 -17.86
C GLU A 31 4.52 -21.86 -17.77
N ARG A 32 5.17 -22.33 -18.83
CA ARG A 32 6.65 -22.38 -18.88
C ARG A 32 7.30 -21.03 -19.05
N SER A 33 6.62 -20.15 -19.82
CA SER A 33 7.18 -18.85 -20.20
C SER A 33 6.96 -17.75 -19.14
N LYS A 34 6.20 -18.01 -18.08
CA LYS A 34 5.89 -17.01 -17.04
C LYS A 34 7.15 -16.37 -16.46
N ALA A 35 8.14 -17.17 -16.12
CA ALA A 35 9.40 -16.68 -15.57
C ALA A 35 10.26 -15.99 -16.65
N ASP A 36 10.41 -16.63 -17.80
CA ASP A 36 11.25 -16.14 -18.90
C ASP A 36 10.72 -14.84 -19.50
N PHE A 37 9.40 -14.62 -19.42
CA PHE A 37 8.75 -13.42 -19.92
C PHE A 37 9.20 -12.17 -19.18
N VAL A 38 9.36 -12.26 -17.86
CA VAL A 38 9.80 -11.16 -16.99
C VAL A 38 11.30 -10.88 -17.16
N GLU A 39 12.13 -11.92 -17.34
CA GLU A 39 13.58 -11.77 -17.49
C GLU A 39 14.01 -11.10 -18.80
N GLY A 40 13.22 -11.26 -19.86
CA GLY A 40 13.58 -10.78 -21.19
C GLY A 40 13.06 -9.39 -21.58
N VAL A 41 12.30 -8.72 -20.71
CA VAL A 41 11.63 -7.44 -21.00
C VAL A 41 12.07 -6.37 -20.02
N ASP A 42 12.23 -5.14 -20.54
CA ASP A 42 12.41 -3.97 -19.69
C ASP A 42 11.18 -3.84 -18.75
N LYS A 43 11.46 -3.73 -17.47
CA LYS A 43 10.41 -3.69 -16.44
C LYS A 43 9.46 -2.52 -16.59
N ASP A 44 9.95 -1.40 -17.12
CA ASP A 44 9.12 -0.23 -17.41
C ASP A 44 8.14 -0.52 -18.57
N ILE A 45 8.52 -1.34 -19.54
CA ILE A 45 7.65 -1.77 -20.64
C ILE A 45 6.55 -2.71 -20.10
N LEU A 46 6.90 -3.60 -19.19
CA LEU A 46 5.93 -4.53 -18.58
C LEU A 46 4.85 -3.81 -17.78
N MET A 47 5.18 -2.73 -17.07
CA MET A 47 4.22 -1.97 -16.28
C MET A 47 3.09 -1.36 -17.12
N PHE A 48 3.36 -1.05 -18.39
CA PHE A 48 2.38 -0.43 -19.29
C PHE A 48 1.96 -1.36 -20.44
N MET A 49 2.22 -2.66 -20.30
CA MET A 49 1.92 -3.62 -21.35
C MET A 49 0.42 -3.89 -21.42
N GLU A 50 -0.12 -3.67 -22.61
CA GLU A 50 -1.51 -4.02 -22.94
C GLU A 50 -1.59 -5.46 -23.50
N PRO A 51 -2.78 -6.10 -23.54
CA PRO A 51 -2.96 -7.45 -24.08
C PRO A 51 -2.42 -7.64 -25.51
N ALA A 52 -2.52 -6.62 -26.38
CA ALA A 52 -1.95 -6.64 -27.73
C ALA A 52 -0.42 -6.78 -27.71
N GLY A 53 0.25 -6.00 -26.87
CA GLY A 53 1.70 -6.05 -26.70
C GLY A 53 2.16 -7.39 -26.12
N PHE A 54 1.42 -7.92 -25.17
CA PHE A 54 1.68 -9.25 -24.60
C PHE A 54 1.58 -10.36 -25.65
N ALA A 55 0.51 -10.38 -26.46
CA ALA A 55 0.34 -11.34 -27.55
C ALA A 55 1.48 -11.27 -28.55
N SER A 56 1.89 -10.05 -28.95
CA SER A 56 3.00 -9.83 -29.88
C SER A 56 4.32 -10.39 -29.30
N ARG A 57 4.55 -10.18 -28.03
CA ARG A 57 5.76 -10.70 -27.36
C ARG A 57 5.75 -12.22 -27.26
N LEU A 58 4.61 -12.83 -26.97
CA LEU A 58 4.48 -14.29 -27.00
C LEU A 58 4.76 -14.88 -28.40
N ASP A 59 4.30 -14.19 -29.46
CA ASP A 59 4.59 -14.60 -30.84
C ASP A 59 6.08 -14.44 -31.20
N GLU A 60 6.79 -13.45 -30.64
CA GLU A 60 8.25 -13.37 -30.79
C GLU A 60 8.98 -14.57 -30.14
N MET A 61 8.49 -15.01 -28.97
CA MET A 61 9.04 -16.16 -28.26
C MET A 61 8.67 -17.50 -28.90
N ALA A 62 7.45 -17.61 -29.43
CA ALA A 62 6.92 -18.81 -30.05
C ALA A 62 6.04 -18.51 -31.27
N PRO A 63 6.61 -18.16 -32.43
CA PRO A 63 5.86 -17.73 -33.60
C PRO A 63 4.85 -18.78 -34.14
N ALA A 64 5.10 -20.07 -33.85
CA ALA A 64 4.23 -21.15 -34.30
C ALA A 64 2.91 -21.24 -33.49
N GLU A 65 2.85 -20.65 -32.31
CA GLU A 65 1.69 -20.76 -31.41
C GLU A 65 0.57 -19.78 -31.74
N GLY A 66 0.88 -18.63 -32.39
CA GLY A 66 -0.11 -17.71 -32.95
C GLY A 66 -0.95 -16.97 -31.92
N PHE A 67 -0.34 -16.44 -30.86
CA PHE A 67 -1.03 -15.67 -29.81
C PHE A 67 -1.60 -14.35 -30.32
N GLY A 68 -0.95 -13.70 -31.29
CA GLY A 68 -1.48 -12.53 -31.97
C GLY A 68 -2.82 -12.80 -32.67
N LYS A 69 -3.02 -14.00 -33.19
CA LYS A 69 -4.31 -14.40 -33.76
C LYS A 69 -5.37 -14.59 -32.68
N ILE A 70 -5.01 -15.20 -31.54
CA ILE A 70 -5.94 -15.32 -30.41
C ILE A 70 -6.40 -13.93 -29.98
N TYR A 71 -5.47 -12.99 -29.87
CA TYR A 71 -5.81 -11.61 -29.53
C TYR A 71 -6.71 -10.99 -30.60
N ALA A 72 -6.36 -11.07 -31.88
CA ALA A 72 -7.14 -10.47 -32.96
C ALA A 72 -8.60 -10.99 -32.98
N ASP A 73 -8.79 -12.30 -32.74
CA ASP A 73 -10.10 -12.93 -32.74
C ASP A 73 -10.93 -12.58 -31.48
N ASN A 74 -10.30 -12.19 -30.37
CA ASN A 74 -10.95 -11.99 -29.06
C ASN A 74 -10.61 -10.64 -28.40
N ALA A 75 -10.10 -9.64 -29.11
CA ALA A 75 -9.52 -8.41 -28.56
C ALA A 75 -10.42 -7.74 -27.51
N LYS A 76 -11.70 -7.50 -27.83
CA LYS A 76 -12.63 -6.83 -26.89
C LYS A 76 -12.84 -7.60 -25.58
N LEU A 77 -12.81 -8.93 -25.63
CA LEU A 77 -13.00 -9.77 -24.44
C LEU A 77 -11.73 -9.81 -23.60
N LEU A 78 -10.56 -9.88 -24.26
CA LEU A 78 -9.27 -9.89 -23.59
C LEU A 78 -8.97 -8.55 -22.94
N ASP A 79 -9.23 -7.43 -23.65
CA ASP A 79 -9.05 -6.09 -23.11
C ASP A 79 -9.96 -5.85 -21.90
N ALA A 80 -11.26 -6.18 -21.99
CA ALA A 80 -12.19 -6.03 -20.88
C ALA A 80 -11.81 -6.91 -19.67
N ALA A 81 -11.41 -8.18 -19.91
CA ALA A 81 -10.98 -9.07 -18.85
C ALA A 81 -9.67 -8.61 -18.20
N TYR A 82 -8.78 -7.99 -18.96
CA TYR A 82 -7.56 -7.41 -18.43
C TYR A 82 -7.87 -6.16 -17.60
N GLU A 83 -8.69 -5.23 -18.09
CA GLU A 83 -9.09 -4.03 -17.35
C GLU A 83 -9.69 -4.40 -15.98
N GLU A 84 -10.62 -5.37 -15.94
CA GLU A 84 -11.23 -5.84 -14.69
C GLU A 84 -10.20 -6.36 -13.69
N LYS A 85 -9.23 -7.17 -14.16
CA LYS A 85 -8.21 -7.75 -13.29
C LYS A 85 -7.09 -6.76 -12.95
N ALA A 86 -6.71 -5.88 -13.88
CA ALA A 86 -5.68 -4.88 -13.69
C ALA A 86 -6.11 -3.76 -12.72
N GLU A 87 -7.42 -3.53 -12.57
CA GLU A 87 -7.94 -2.58 -11.56
C GLU A 87 -7.40 -2.90 -10.15
N VAL A 88 -7.32 -4.19 -9.79
CA VAL A 88 -6.79 -4.61 -8.49
C VAL A 88 -5.30 -4.25 -8.35
N ILE A 89 -4.52 -4.40 -9.43
CA ILE A 89 -3.09 -4.06 -9.44
C ILE A 89 -2.92 -2.54 -9.32
N SER A 90 -3.78 -1.75 -9.96
CA SER A 90 -3.74 -0.29 -9.90
C SER A 90 -3.93 0.26 -8.49
N TYR A 91 -4.66 -0.44 -7.63
CA TYR A 91 -4.79 -0.04 -6.21
C TYR A 91 -3.44 -0.01 -5.47
N CYS A 92 -2.46 -0.76 -5.92
CA CYS A 92 -1.10 -0.71 -5.35
C CYS A 92 -0.34 0.58 -5.66
N GLU A 93 -0.81 1.38 -6.62
CA GLU A 93 -0.25 2.70 -6.94
C GLU A 93 -0.74 3.79 -5.98
N TYR A 94 -1.83 3.54 -5.25
CA TYR A 94 -2.38 4.49 -4.30
C TYR A 94 -1.57 4.56 -3.02
N SER A 95 -1.44 5.76 -2.49
CA SER A 95 -0.91 5.99 -1.15
C SER A 95 -2.04 6.34 -0.20
N PHE A 96 -1.98 5.77 1.00
CA PHE A 96 -2.91 6.07 2.08
C PHE A 96 -2.30 7.10 3.03
N LEU A 97 -3.10 8.10 3.40
CA LEU A 97 -2.73 9.05 4.44
C LEU A 97 -3.42 8.67 5.75
N TYR A 98 -2.63 8.24 6.71
CA TYR A 98 -3.11 7.99 8.07
C TYR A 98 -2.92 9.24 8.90
N ARG A 99 -4.03 9.76 9.45
CA ARG A 99 -4.03 10.88 10.39
C ARG A 99 -4.48 10.38 11.76
N MET A 100 -3.67 10.63 12.78
CA MET A 100 -3.98 10.24 14.13
C MET A 100 -4.40 11.46 14.96
N ASN A 101 -5.65 11.46 15.42
CA ASN A 101 -6.17 12.49 16.31
C ASN A 101 -6.18 11.95 17.73
N MET A 102 -5.25 12.43 18.56
CA MET A 102 -5.16 12.05 19.97
C MET A 102 -5.25 13.30 20.85
N PRO A 103 -5.84 13.18 22.04
CA PRO A 103 -5.85 14.28 23.00
C PRO A 103 -4.44 14.60 23.46
N GLY A 104 -4.09 15.88 23.50
CA GLY A 104 -2.79 16.34 23.92
C GLY A 104 -1.91 16.88 22.79
N ARG A 105 -0.65 17.20 23.11
CA ARG A 105 0.32 17.69 22.16
C ARG A 105 1.23 16.54 21.73
N TYR A 106 1.42 16.39 20.42
CA TYR A 106 2.44 15.50 19.87
C TYR A 106 3.81 15.84 20.46
N PHE A 107 4.55 14.83 20.88
CA PHE A 107 5.85 14.98 21.50
C PHE A 107 6.95 14.34 20.65
N GLU A 108 6.76 13.10 20.24
CA GLU A 108 7.76 12.29 19.55
C GLU A 108 7.07 11.21 18.71
N GLY A 109 7.73 10.76 17.63
CA GLY A 109 7.30 9.66 16.77
C GLY A 109 7.91 9.77 15.39
N ASN A 110 7.44 8.93 14.47
CA ASN A 110 7.93 8.83 13.10
C ASN A 110 6.97 9.40 12.04
N ALA A 111 6.11 10.33 12.44
CA ALA A 111 5.22 11.02 11.51
C ALA A 111 6.02 11.80 10.46
N VAL A 112 5.54 11.76 9.22
CA VAL A 112 6.20 12.42 8.08
C VAL A 112 5.77 13.89 7.97
N ASP A 113 4.53 14.19 8.36
CA ASP A 113 3.93 15.52 8.23
C ASP A 113 2.88 15.77 9.31
N PHE A 114 2.36 17.00 9.38
CA PHE A 114 1.32 17.41 10.32
C PHE A 114 0.20 18.16 9.60
N ILE A 115 -1.04 17.74 9.83
CA ILE A 115 -2.24 18.45 9.37
C ILE A 115 -3.04 18.87 10.59
N ASP A 116 -3.26 20.17 10.75
CA ASP A 116 -3.94 20.78 11.92
C ASP A 116 -3.39 20.28 13.27
N GLY A 117 -2.06 20.13 13.37
CA GLY A 117 -1.38 19.68 14.57
C GLY A 117 -1.49 18.17 14.85
N SER A 118 -2.13 17.40 13.98
CA SER A 118 -2.20 15.94 14.05
C SER A 118 -1.13 15.31 13.18
N PRO A 119 -0.39 14.31 13.68
CA PRO A 119 0.61 13.61 12.91
C PRO A 119 -0.04 12.81 11.76
N VAL A 120 0.64 12.81 10.62
CA VAL A 120 0.22 12.13 9.41
C VAL A 120 1.33 11.22 8.89
N TRP A 121 0.96 10.02 8.46
CA TRP A 121 1.84 9.06 7.80
C TRP A 121 1.33 8.81 6.39
N LYS A 122 2.24 8.87 5.43
CA LYS A 122 1.99 8.41 4.07
C LYS A 122 2.42 6.95 3.97
N VAL A 123 1.47 6.07 3.69
CA VAL A 123 1.70 4.64 3.48
C VAL A 123 1.46 4.34 2.01
N ASP A 124 2.49 3.93 1.33
CA ASP A 124 2.46 3.47 -0.05
C ASP A 124 2.92 2.01 -0.16
N SER A 125 2.66 1.40 -1.29
CA SER A 125 2.98 -0.01 -1.53
C SER A 125 4.48 -0.31 -1.40
N TYR A 126 5.35 0.66 -1.71
CA TYR A 126 6.79 0.51 -1.58
C TYR A 126 7.20 0.25 -0.13
N ARG A 127 6.59 1.00 0.81
CA ARG A 127 6.87 0.85 2.24
C ARG A 127 6.32 -0.45 2.80
N LEU A 128 5.13 -0.86 2.34
CA LEU A 128 4.50 -2.11 2.82
C LEU A 128 5.23 -3.36 2.33
N MET A 129 5.95 -3.29 1.20
CA MET A 129 6.69 -4.43 0.67
C MET A 129 8.11 -4.58 1.23
N ASP A 130 8.68 -3.51 1.76
CA ASP A 130 10.06 -3.54 2.25
C ASP A 130 10.16 -4.08 3.67
N GLU A 131 9.33 -3.59 4.59
CA GLU A 131 9.36 -3.95 6.01
C GLU A 131 7.99 -3.72 6.65
N ASP A 132 7.77 -4.27 7.84
CA ASP A 132 6.61 -3.94 8.66
C ASP A 132 6.58 -2.44 8.96
N LEU A 133 5.54 -1.76 8.52
CA LEU A 133 5.37 -0.33 8.77
C LEU A 133 4.81 -0.10 10.17
N VAL A 134 5.67 0.34 11.08
CA VAL A 134 5.26 0.74 12.42
C VAL A 134 4.99 2.24 12.46
N LEU A 135 3.76 2.63 12.81
CA LEU A 135 3.37 4.02 13.01
C LEU A 135 3.48 4.36 14.50
N GLU A 136 4.40 5.25 14.84
CA GLU A 136 4.68 5.64 16.21
C GLU A 136 4.34 7.11 16.46
N ALA A 137 3.61 7.36 17.56
CA ALA A 137 3.36 8.71 18.04
C ALA A 137 3.18 8.72 19.56
N THR A 138 3.93 9.57 20.21
CA THR A 138 3.82 9.86 21.63
C THR A 138 3.16 11.22 21.83
N PHE A 139 2.13 11.25 22.68
CA PHE A 139 1.41 12.48 23.01
C PHE A 139 1.53 12.80 24.50
N ARG A 140 1.65 14.08 24.82
CA ARG A 140 1.62 14.57 26.20
C ARG A 140 0.29 15.25 26.48
N THR A 141 -0.41 14.79 27.49
CA THR A 141 -1.64 15.39 27.98
C THR A 141 -1.39 16.04 29.35
N LEU A 142 -1.98 17.20 29.56
CA LEU A 142 -2.01 17.81 30.89
C LEU A 142 -3.00 17.03 31.78
N ASN A 143 -2.50 16.46 32.85
CA ASN A 143 -3.36 15.84 33.86
C ASN A 143 -3.98 16.94 34.75
N ILE A 144 -5.08 17.51 34.30
CA ILE A 144 -5.79 18.60 35.03
C ILE A 144 -6.16 18.16 36.45
N TRP A 145 -6.53 16.90 36.64
CA TRP A 145 -6.88 16.38 37.98
C TRP A 145 -5.70 16.41 38.95
N ALA A 146 -4.48 16.20 38.47
CA ALA A 146 -3.30 16.33 39.32
C ALA A 146 -3.15 17.76 39.84
N PHE A 147 -3.39 18.76 39.01
CA PHE A 147 -3.34 20.16 39.43
C PHE A 147 -4.45 20.51 40.39
N VAL A 148 -5.69 20.03 40.18
CA VAL A 148 -6.82 20.25 41.10
C VAL A 148 -6.56 19.63 42.44
N LEU A 149 -6.07 18.40 42.50
CA LEU A 149 -5.72 17.72 43.75
C LEU A 149 -4.60 18.45 44.50
N THR A 150 -3.54 18.83 43.80
CA THR A 150 -2.43 19.56 44.39
C THR A 150 -2.89 20.89 44.97
N PHE A 151 -3.72 21.64 44.25
CA PHE A 151 -4.27 22.91 44.70
C PHE A 151 -5.17 22.72 45.95
N ALA A 152 -6.05 21.72 45.94
CA ALA A 152 -6.89 21.38 47.08
C ALA A 152 -6.06 21.03 48.31
N LEU A 153 -4.98 20.29 48.16
CA LEU A 153 -4.08 19.89 49.21
C LEU A 153 -3.34 21.11 49.82
N ILE A 154 -2.89 22.04 48.95
CA ILE A 154 -2.28 23.30 49.37
C ILE A 154 -3.27 24.12 50.23
N LEU A 155 -4.51 24.27 49.76
CA LEU A 155 -5.55 25.00 50.51
C LEU A 155 -5.83 24.37 51.85
N LEU A 156 -5.89 23.05 51.93
CA LEU A 156 -6.11 22.31 53.19
C LEU A 156 -4.95 22.52 54.17
N LEU A 157 -3.70 22.48 53.69
CA LEU A 157 -2.52 22.76 54.52
C LEU A 157 -2.55 24.20 55.04
N LEU A 158 -2.86 25.20 54.20
CA LEU A 158 -2.97 26.58 54.60
C LEU A 158 -4.06 26.76 55.70
N GLN A 159 -5.21 26.08 55.61
CA GLN A 159 -6.25 26.13 56.65
C GLN A 159 -5.78 25.52 57.96
N VAL A 160 -5.04 24.39 57.92
CA VAL A 160 -4.49 23.75 59.12
C VAL A 160 -3.47 24.68 59.78
N PHE A 161 -2.56 25.26 58.99
CA PHE A 161 -1.59 26.23 59.53
C PHE A 161 -2.27 27.46 60.14
N ALA A 162 -3.23 28.06 59.44
CA ALA A 162 -3.98 29.21 59.96
C ALA A 162 -4.65 28.91 61.29
N LYS A 163 -5.26 27.71 61.46
CA LYS A 163 -5.87 27.29 62.72
C LYS A 163 -4.83 27.06 63.85
N LEU A 164 -3.65 26.55 63.51
CA LEU A 164 -2.59 26.34 64.50
C LEU A 164 -2.01 27.66 64.99
N PHE A 165 -1.82 28.64 64.12
CA PHE A 165 -1.29 29.96 64.52
C PHE A 165 -2.35 30.86 65.15
N SER A 166 -3.63 30.69 64.86
CA SER A 166 -4.72 31.44 65.52
C SER A 166 -5.01 31.00 66.97
N LYS A 167 -4.48 29.86 67.43
CA LYS A 167 -4.63 29.33 68.72
C LYS A 167 -3.47 29.71 69.67
N ARG A 168 -2.50 30.46 69.26
CA ARG A 168 -1.44 31.07 69.98
C ARG A 168 -1.73 32.55 70.22
#